data_580e9da791ba6f3017bd2e24e281da73
#
_entry.id   580e9da791ba6f3017bd2e24e281da73
#
_cell.length_a   1.000
_cell.length_b   1.000
_cell.length_c   1.000
_cell.angle_alpha   90.00
_cell.angle_beta   90.00
_cell.angle_gamma   90.00
#
_symmetry.space_group_name_H-M   'P 1'
#
loop_
_entity.id
_entity.type
_entity.pdbx_description
1 polymer ?
#
loop_
_entity_poly.entity_id
_entity_poly.type
_entity_poly.pdbx_seq_one_letter_code
_entity_poly.pdbx_strand_id
1 'polypeptide(L)'
;MSARTLLGLTLLAACLAAAPARAGDAAEPPAPPCDVPAYLLTTESSLPKVMDAVKANQPLNVLVVGSRSSTIPGNEASAYPATLQAALKEALPSSVIDLSVELQGKSTAEETAGTLVKLVEAKKPTLVIWQTGTVDAMRAVDPDDFRTAINDGVVALRGAGTDVVLVNLQYSPRTETMISAPPYLDNMKVVAQQHDVPLFDRFAIMKQWSDAGYFDLFSTSHGVDLAKKVHACLGRALAKFVIDAAHLGPVQQN
;
A
#
# COMPACT_ATOMS: atom_id res chain seq x y z
N MET A 1 60.97 -10.55 83.09
CA MET A 1 59.83 -11.45 82.80
C MET A 1 58.97 -10.79 81.76
N SER A 2 59.00 -11.36 80.55
CA SER A 2 58.57 -10.73 79.29
C SER A 2 57.08 -10.89 79.07
N ALA A 3 56.45 -9.80 78.80
CA ALA A 3 55.05 -9.81 78.21
C ALA A 3 55.17 -9.54 76.70
N ARG A 4 54.71 -10.51 75.94
CA ARG A 4 54.58 -10.39 74.43
C ARG A 4 53.21 -9.90 74.08
N THR A 5 53.15 -8.73 73.47
CA THR A 5 51.97 -8.16 72.86
C THR A 5 51.76 -8.73 71.46
N LEU A 6 50.63 -9.39 71.22
CA LEU A 6 50.19 -9.82 69.88
C LEU A 6 49.32 -8.73 69.25
N LEU A 7 49.82 -8.23 68.12
CA LEU A 7 49.11 -7.26 67.28
C LEU A 7 48.22 -8.04 66.29
N GLY A 8 46.91 -7.95 66.43
CA GLY A 8 45.95 -8.55 65.51
C GLY A 8 45.71 -7.64 64.31
N LEU A 9 46.02 -8.12 63.13
CA LEU A 9 45.80 -7.43 61.83
C LEU A 9 44.40 -7.84 61.30
N THR A 10 43.41 -6.96 61.40
CA THR A 10 42.10 -7.18 60.78
C THR A 10 42.13 -6.73 59.33
N LEU A 11 42.03 -7.70 58.39
CA LEU A 11 41.81 -7.44 56.96
C LEU A 11 40.33 -7.09 56.76
N LEU A 12 40.06 -5.88 56.30
CA LEU A 12 38.79 -5.46 55.81
C LEU A 12 38.65 -5.85 54.32
N ALA A 13 37.87 -6.90 54.03
CA ALA A 13 37.53 -7.27 52.66
C ALA A 13 36.43 -6.36 52.12
N ALA A 14 36.76 -5.43 51.21
CA ALA A 14 35.79 -4.61 50.51
C ALA A 14 35.19 -5.43 49.33
N CYS A 15 33.93 -5.88 49.47
CA CYS A 15 33.17 -6.46 48.38
C CYS A 15 32.72 -5.32 47.42
N LEU A 16 33.38 -5.21 46.27
CA LEU A 16 32.87 -4.43 45.16
C LEU A 16 31.68 -5.17 44.54
N ALA A 17 30.47 -4.69 44.81
CA ALA A 17 29.27 -5.12 44.09
C ALA A 17 29.28 -4.48 42.69
N ALA A 18 29.60 -5.27 41.67
CA ALA A 18 29.42 -4.86 40.28
C ALA A 18 27.91 -4.86 39.98
N ALA A 19 27.32 -3.69 39.79
CA ALA A 19 25.96 -3.57 39.28
C ALA A 19 25.92 -4.03 37.82
N PRO A 20 24.94 -4.87 37.40
CA PRO A 20 24.80 -5.22 36.00
C PRO A 20 24.46 -3.97 35.21
N ALA A 21 25.29 -3.63 34.23
CA ALA A 21 24.98 -2.62 33.22
C ALA A 21 23.73 -3.09 32.48
N ARG A 22 22.60 -2.38 32.67
CA ARG A 22 21.43 -2.53 31.82
C ARG A 22 21.88 -2.16 30.42
N ALA A 23 21.82 -3.15 29.49
CA ALA A 23 21.85 -2.85 28.07
C ALA A 23 20.74 -1.82 27.81
N GLY A 24 21.15 -0.60 27.46
CA GLY A 24 20.19 0.43 27.11
C GLY A 24 19.35 -0.09 25.95
N ASP A 25 18.03 0.02 26.05
CA ASP A 25 17.12 -0.15 24.94
C ASP A 25 17.65 0.74 23.80
N ALA A 26 18.26 0.11 22.79
CA ALA A 26 18.57 0.82 21.56
C ALA A 26 17.21 1.24 21.01
N ALA A 27 16.91 2.53 21.01
CA ALA A 27 15.69 3.08 20.44
C ALA A 27 15.57 2.53 19.00
N GLU A 28 14.46 1.85 18.73
CA GLU A 28 14.15 1.37 17.39
C GLU A 28 14.30 2.55 16.41
N PRO A 29 15.05 2.41 15.30
CA PRO A 29 15.23 3.52 14.37
C PRO A 29 13.85 4.03 13.93
N PRO A 30 13.66 5.35 13.78
CA PRO A 30 12.37 5.91 13.40
C PRO A 30 11.88 5.24 12.13
N ALA A 31 10.59 4.89 12.10
CA ALA A 31 9.97 4.27 10.93
C ALA A 31 10.28 5.11 9.68
N PRO A 32 10.69 4.50 8.58
CA PRO A 32 11.02 5.24 7.37
C PRO A 32 9.83 6.11 6.96
N PRO A 33 10.08 7.36 6.51
CA PRO A 33 9.02 8.23 6.09
C PRO A 33 8.25 7.63 4.91
N CYS A 34 6.92 7.68 4.95
CA CYS A 34 6.07 7.27 3.82
C CYS A 34 5.96 8.40 2.78
N ASP A 35 6.99 9.20 2.62
CA ASP A 35 6.96 10.34 1.72
C ASP A 35 6.83 9.88 0.28
N VAL A 36 5.86 10.47 -0.40
CA VAL A 36 5.61 10.27 -1.83
C VAL A 36 5.59 11.66 -2.46
N PRO A 37 6.36 11.88 -3.53
CA PRO A 37 6.31 13.14 -4.26
C PRO A 37 4.89 13.51 -4.69
N ALA A 38 4.54 14.78 -4.58
CA ALA A 38 3.19 15.25 -4.87
C ALA A 38 2.72 14.83 -6.27
N TYR A 39 3.59 14.87 -7.28
CA TYR A 39 3.26 14.49 -8.66
C TYR A 39 2.85 13.01 -8.83
N LEU A 40 3.17 12.12 -7.88
CA LEU A 40 2.70 10.73 -7.86
C LEU A 40 1.37 10.55 -7.11
N LEU A 41 0.90 11.59 -6.43
CA LEU A 41 -0.34 11.59 -5.65
C LEU A 41 -1.42 12.50 -6.21
N THR A 42 -1.12 13.23 -7.28
CA THR A 42 -2.07 14.11 -7.97
C THR A 42 -2.50 13.48 -9.30
N THR A 43 -3.73 13.75 -9.69
CA THR A 43 -4.31 13.32 -10.97
C THR A 43 -5.28 14.38 -11.48
N GLU A 44 -5.39 14.52 -12.80
CA GLU A 44 -6.40 15.39 -13.43
C GLU A 44 -7.77 14.70 -13.50
N SER A 45 -7.78 13.37 -13.48
CA SER A 45 -9.01 12.57 -13.49
C SER A 45 -9.72 12.61 -12.13
N SER A 46 -11.05 12.61 -12.14
CA SER A 46 -11.87 12.77 -10.94
C SER A 46 -12.67 11.52 -10.54
N LEU A 47 -13.11 11.51 -9.26
CA LEU A 47 -13.97 10.47 -8.68
C LEU A 47 -15.31 11.07 -8.25
N PRO A 48 -16.21 11.40 -9.19
CA PRO A 48 -17.45 12.12 -8.90
C PRO A 48 -18.42 11.34 -8.01
N LYS A 49 -18.49 10.00 -8.13
CA LYS A 49 -19.37 9.18 -7.28
C LYS A 49 -18.89 9.16 -5.83
N VAL A 50 -17.57 9.10 -5.63
CA VAL A 50 -16.95 9.21 -4.29
C VAL A 50 -17.26 10.58 -3.70
N MET A 51 -17.02 11.64 -4.47
CA MET A 51 -17.32 13.03 -4.05
C MET A 51 -18.79 13.18 -3.65
N ASP A 52 -19.71 12.73 -4.49
CA ASP A 52 -21.14 12.86 -4.26
C ASP A 52 -21.59 12.07 -3.03
N ALA A 53 -21.12 10.83 -2.87
CA ALA A 53 -21.43 10.01 -1.69
C ALA A 53 -21.00 10.68 -0.39
N VAL A 54 -19.78 11.20 -0.34
CA VAL A 54 -19.24 11.88 0.85
C VAL A 54 -20.01 13.18 1.14
N LYS A 55 -20.26 14.01 0.14
CA LYS A 55 -21.03 15.27 0.28
C LYS A 55 -22.48 15.03 0.73
N ALA A 56 -23.06 13.91 0.29
CA ALA A 56 -24.42 13.52 0.65
C ALA A 56 -24.48 12.73 1.98
N ASN A 57 -23.38 12.56 2.69
CA ASN A 57 -23.25 11.71 3.89
C ASN A 57 -23.76 10.27 3.67
N GLN A 58 -23.59 9.75 2.45
CA GLN A 58 -23.87 8.37 2.10
C GLN A 58 -22.68 7.47 2.43
N PRO A 59 -22.89 6.18 2.72
CA PRO A 59 -21.80 5.23 2.90
C PRO A 59 -20.91 5.16 1.64
N LEU A 60 -19.59 5.20 1.84
CA LEU A 60 -18.62 5.00 0.79
C LEU A 60 -18.23 3.50 0.74
N ASN A 61 -18.82 2.80 -0.21
CA ASN A 61 -18.54 1.37 -0.44
C ASN A 61 -17.36 1.23 -1.39
N VAL A 62 -16.24 0.72 -0.90
CA VAL A 62 -15.01 0.52 -1.65
C VAL A 62 -14.81 -0.97 -1.91
N LEU A 63 -14.60 -1.35 -3.16
CA LEU A 63 -14.22 -2.69 -3.56
C LEU A 63 -12.79 -2.67 -4.09
N VAL A 64 -11.88 -3.37 -3.41
CA VAL A 64 -10.52 -3.62 -3.91
C VAL A 64 -10.51 -4.95 -4.63
N VAL A 65 -10.31 -4.92 -5.95
CA VAL A 65 -10.05 -6.11 -6.76
C VAL A 65 -8.55 -6.16 -7.01
N GLY A 66 -7.90 -7.19 -6.48
CA GLY A 66 -6.45 -7.27 -6.50
C GLY A 66 -5.90 -8.66 -6.66
N SER A 67 -4.58 -8.75 -6.69
CA SER A 67 -3.85 -10.00 -6.78
C SER A 67 -3.28 -10.40 -5.41
N ARG A 68 -2.44 -11.44 -5.41
CA ARG A 68 -1.72 -11.87 -4.20
C ARG A 68 -0.88 -10.75 -3.57
N SER A 69 -0.44 -9.76 -4.34
CA SER A 69 0.32 -8.61 -3.83
C SER A 69 -0.55 -7.53 -3.18
N SER A 70 -1.86 -7.73 -3.11
CA SER A 70 -2.79 -6.87 -2.36
C SER A 70 -3.00 -7.32 -0.93
N THR A 71 -2.39 -8.43 -0.52
CA THR A 71 -2.52 -8.98 0.83
C THR A 71 -1.17 -9.40 1.42
N ILE A 72 -1.14 -9.61 2.72
CA ILE A 72 -0.03 -10.25 3.45
C ILE A 72 -0.61 -11.49 4.11
N PRO A 73 -0.35 -12.71 3.58
CA PRO A 73 -0.95 -13.93 4.09
C PRO A 73 -0.73 -14.11 5.60
N GLY A 74 -1.81 -14.35 6.36
CA GLY A 74 -1.80 -14.43 7.81
C GLY A 74 -1.62 -13.09 8.54
N ASN A 75 -1.60 -11.97 7.81
CA ASN A 75 -1.51 -10.60 8.33
C ASN A 75 -2.37 -9.64 7.50
N GLU A 76 -3.55 -10.06 7.08
CA GLU A 76 -4.44 -9.35 6.18
C GLU A 76 -4.83 -7.95 6.73
N ALA A 77 -4.96 -7.84 8.05
CA ALA A 77 -5.23 -6.57 8.74
C ALA A 77 -4.09 -5.55 8.61
N SER A 78 -2.89 -5.97 8.20
CA SER A 78 -1.74 -5.10 7.93
C SER A 78 -1.52 -4.87 6.44
N ALA A 79 -2.36 -5.45 5.57
CA ALA A 79 -2.28 -5.24 4.13
C ALA A 79 -2.78 -3.84 3.74
N TYR A 80 -2.36 -3.33 2.57
CA TYR A 80 -2.69 -1.97 2.17
C TYR A 80 -4.20 -1.69 2.07
N PRO A 81 -5.10 -2.63 1.73
CA PRO A 81 -6.53 -2.33 1.74
C PRO A 81 -7.07 -2.01 3.13
N ALA A 82 -6.61 -2.71 4.17
CA ALA A 82 -7.01 -2.42 5.55
C ALA A 82 -6.46 -1.07 6.01
N THR A 83 -5.22 -0.74 5.65
CA THR A 83 -4.61 0.57 5.96
C THR A 83 -5.28 1.69 5.17
N LEU A 84 -5.68 1.45 3.92
CA LEU A 84 -6.48 2.38 3.12
C LEU A 84 -7.80 2.70 3.81
N GLN A 85 -8.54 1.67 4.26
CA GLN A 85 -9.79 1.87 4.99
C GLN A 85 -9.59 2.70 6.26
N ALA A 86 -8.56 2.39 7.03
CA ALA A 86 -8.25 3.15 8.25
C ALA A 86 -7.92 4.61 7.93
N ALA A 87 -7.09 4.87 6.92
CA ALA A 87 -6.71 6.23 6.51
C ALA A 87 -7.89 7.03 5.93
N LEU A 88 -8.78 6.38 5.18
CA LEU A 88 -10.02 7.03 4.70
C LEU A 88 -10.96 7.37 5.86
N LYS A 89 -11.11 6.49 6.86
CA LYS A 89 -11.90 6.79 8.08
C LYS A 89 -11.34 7.95 8.88
N GLU A 90 -10.02 8.03 8.97
CA GLU A 90 -9.33 9.14 9.66
C GLU A 90 -9.55 10.47 8.94
N ALA A 91 -9.42 10.47 7.61
CA ALA A 91 -9.56 11.69 6.80
C ALA A 91 -11.02 12.14 6.60
N LEU A 92 -11.97 11.21 6.64
CA LEU A 92 -13.41 11.44 6.42
C LEU A 92 -14.23 10.95 7.65
N PRO A 93 -14.06 11.58 8.81
CA PRO A 93 -14.60 11.06 10.09
C PRO A 93 -16.14 11.07 10.12
N SER A 94 -16.79 11.86 9.28
CA SER A 94 -18.26 11.91 9.17
C SER A 94 -18.84 10.87 8.21
N SER A 95 -17.98 10.14 7.47
CA SER A 95 -18.43 9.18 6.47
C SER A 95 -18.30 7.73 6.98
N VAL A 96 -19.28 6.91 6.66
CA VAL A 96 -19.19 5.45 6.87
C VAL A 96 -18.38 4.87 5.70
N ILE A 97 -17.24 4.26 6.00
CA ILE A 97 -16.36 3.65 4.99
C ILE A 97 -16.44 2.14 5.12
N ASP A 98 -17.03 1.48 4.14
CA ASP A 98 -17.08 0.03 4.00
C ASP A 98 -16.16 -0.43 2.89
N LEU A 99 -15.14 -1.24 3.23
CA LEU A 99 -14.17 -1.74 2.27
C LEU A 99 -14.20 -3.27 2.22
N SER A 100 -14.38 -3.80 1.04
CA SER A 100 -14.29 -5.23 0.74
C SER A 100 -13.13 -5.51 -0.20
N VAL A 101 -12.54 -6.71 -0.08
CA VAL A 101 -11.39 -7.14 -0.88
C VAL A 101 -11.74 -8.45 -1.60
N GLU A 102 -11.55 -8.47 -2.91
CA GLU A 102 -11.66 -9.66 -3.74
C GLU A 102 -10.30 -9.96 -4.39
N LEU A 103 -9.69 -11.06 -3.95
CA LEU A 103 -8.38 -11.46 -4.43
C LEU A 103 -8.51 -12.39 -5.64
N GLN A 104 -8.12 -11.90 -6.80
CA GLN A 104 -8.00 -12.66 -8.05
C GLN A 104 -6.56 -13.20 -8.17
N GLY A 105 -6.22 -14.13 -7.27
CA GLY A 105 -4.87 -14.69 -7.20
C GLY A 105 -4.49 -15.45 -8.45
N LYS A 106 -3.39 -15.08 -9.10
CA LYS A 106 -2.88 -15.64 -10.36
C LYS A 106 -3.70 -15.31 -11.62
N SER A 107 -4.74 -14.49 -11.55
CA SER A 107 -5.53 -14.11 -12.73
C SER A 107 -4.85 -12.98 -13.51
N THR A 108 -4.96 -13.04 -14.82
CA THR A 108 -4.62 -11.96 -15.74
C THR A 108 -5.66 -10.84 -15.69
N ALA A 109 -5.39 -9.72 -16.35
CA ALA A 109 -6.35 -8.65 -16.51
C ALA A 109 -7.62 -9.13 -17.22
N GLU A 110 -7.50 -9.94 -18.27
CA GLU A 110 -8.62 -10.51 -19.02
C GLU A 110 -9.49 -11.40 -18.13
N GLU A 111 -8.88 -12.38 -17.43
CA GLU A 111 -9.59 -13.29 -16.51
C GLU A 111 -10.32 -12.51 -15.42
N THR A 112 -9.71 -11.43 -14.92
CA THR A 112 -10.29 -10.55 -13.89
C THR A 112 -11.44 -9.72 -14.48
N ALA A 113 -11.24 -9.07 -15.63
CA ALA A 113 -12.25 -8.25 -16.30
C ALA A 113 -13.57 -9.01 -16.50
N GLY A 114 -13.49 -10.28 -16.85
CA GLY A 114 -14.66 -11.16 -17.00
C GLY A 114 -15.49 -11.37 -15.73
N THR A 115 -14.96 -11.02 -14.55
CA THR A 115 -15.65 -11.16 -13.26
C THR A 115 -16.16 -9.84 -12.69
N LEU A 116 -15.65 -8.69 -13.15
CA LEU A 116 -15.87 -7.35 -12.54
C LEU A 116 -17.35 -6.99 -12.44
N VAL A 117 -18.13 -7.20 -13.50
CA VAL A 117 -19.56 -6.85 -13.52
C VAL A 117 -20.31 -7.60 -12.41
N LYS A 118 -20.08 -8.92 -12.27
CA LYS A 118 -20.71 -9.72 -11.21
C LYS A 118 -20.32 -9.24 -9.81
N LEU A 119 -19.07 -8.84 -9.63
CA LEU A 119 -18.59 -8.27 -8.36
C LEU A 119 -19.26 -6.94 -8.04
N VAL A 120 -19.43 -6.07 -9.03
CA VAL A 120 -20.13 -4.80 -8.86
C VAL A 120 -21.60 -5.01 -8.55
N GLU A 121 -22.27 -5.91 -9.25
CA GLU A 121 -23.68 -6.23 -8.99
C GLU A 121 -23.89 -6.78 -7.56
N ALA A 122 -22.98 -7.62 -7.09
CA ALA A 122 -23.06 -8.24 -5.76
C ALA A 122 -22.72 -7.27 -4.62
N LYS A 123 -21.69 -6.42 -4.79
CA LYS A 123 -21.14 -5.58 -3.75
C LYS A 123 -21.65 -4.14 -3.80
N LYS A 124 -22.16 -3.69 -4.95
CA LYS A 124 -22.66 -2.34 -5.21
C LYS A 124 -21.71 -1.25 -4.74
N PRO A 125 -20.41 -1.30 -5.16
CA PRO A 125 -19.41 -0.36 -4.71
C PRO A 125 -19.67 1.05 -5.32
N THR A 126 -19.33 2.08 -4.56
CA THR A 126 -19.21 3.44 -5.06
C THR A 126 -17.88 3.59 -5.83
N LEU A 127 -16.84 2.91 -5.33
CA LEU A 127 -15.48 2.94 -5.88
C LEU A 127 -14.95 1.52 -6.05
N VAL A 128 -14.43 1.21 -7.23
CA VAL A 128 -13.60 0.02 -7.47
C VAL A 128 -12.14 0.44 -7.60
N ILE A 129 -11.27 -0.15 -6.79
CA ILE A 129 -9.82 -0.04 -6.92
C ILE A 129 -9.33 -1.34 -7.55
N TRP A 130 -8.95 -1.28 -8.81
CA TRP A 130 -8.52 -2.45 -9.57
C TRP A 130 -7.01 -2.49 -9.72
N GLN A 131 -6.36 -3.42 -8.99
CA GLN A 131 -4.92 -3.67 -9.10
C GLN A 131 -4.68 -4.84 -10.04
N THR A 132 -3.89 -4.60 -11.10
CA THR A 132 -3.61 -5.60 -12.14
C THR A 132 -2.23 -5.42 -12.79
N GLY A 133 -1.90 -6.26 -13.77
CA GLY A 133 -0.72 -6.17 -14.63
C GLY A 133 0.49 -7.00 -14.18
N THR A 134 0.64 -7.31 -12.88
CA THR A 134 1.80 -8.10 -12.41
C THR A 134 1.76 -9.54 -12.93
N VAL A 135 0.60 -10.18 -12.91
CA VAL A 135 0.45 -11.56 -13.41
C VAL A 135 0.60 -11.60 -14.92
N ASP A 136 0.08 -10.60 -15.60
CA ASP A 136 0.19 -10.45 -17.06
C ASP A 136 1.65 -10.36 -17.49
N ALA A 137 2.42 -9.48 -16.85
CA ALA A 137 3.85 -9.35 -17.09
C ALA A 137 4.64 -10.63 -16.76
N MET A 138 4.29 -11.33 -15.68
CA MET A 138 4.91 -12.60 -15.30
C MET A 138 4.62 -13.73 -16.29
N ARG A 139 3.45 -13.71 -16.93
CA ARG A 139 3.03 -14.70 -17.95
C ARG A 139 3.40 -14.28 -19.35
N ALA A 140 4.03 -13.12 -19.52
CA ALA A 140 4.34 -12.52 -20.82
C ALA A 140 3.09 -12.46 -21.73
N VAL A 141 1.93 -12.06 -21.16
CA VAL A 141 0.73 -11.77 -21.93
C VAL A 141 1.06 -10.68 -22.95
N ASP A 142 0.56 -10.81 -24.18
CA ASP A 142 0.79 -9.79 -25.20
C ASP A 142 0.35 -8.41 -24.68
N PRO A 143 1.18 -7.36 -24.76
CA PRO A 143 0.84 -6.04 -24.23
C PRO A 143 -0.43 -5.42 -24.84
N ASP A 144 -0.76 -5.73 -26.10
CA ASP A 144 -1.98 -5.24 -26.74
C ASP A 144 -3.22 -5.99 -26.25
N ASP A 145 -3.13 -7.30 -25.99
CA ASP A 145 -4.18 -8.08 -25.36
C ASP A 145 -4.42 -7.58 -23.91
N PHE A 146 -3.34 -7.31 -23.19
CA PHE A 146 -3.43 -6.73 -21.85
C PHE A 146 -4.12 -5.35 -21.87
N ARG A 147 -3.77 -4.48 -22.83
CA ARG A 147 -4.42 -3.17 -22.99
C ARG A 147 -5.91 -3.33 -23.27
N THR A 148 -6.28 -4.24 -24.17
CA THR A 148 -7.67 -4.54 -24.49
C THR A 148 -8.45 -4.99 -23.26
N ALA A 149 -7.88 -5.90 -22.47
CA ALA A 149 -8.49 -6.42 -21.26
C ALA A 149 -8.73 -5.32 -20.19
N ILE A 150 -7.77 -4.41 -20.00
CA ILE A 150 -7.96 -3.27 -19.07
C ILE A 150 -9.01 -2.32 -19.59
N ASN A 151 -8.97 -1.99 -20.89
CA ASN A 151 -9.98 -1.14 -21.53
C ASN A 151 -11.39 -1.70 -21.30
N ASP A 152 -11.61 -2.96 -21.59
CA ASP A 152 -12.91 -3.61 -21.45
C ASP A 152 -13.38 -3.63 -19.98
N GLY A 153 -12.46 -3.92 -19.05
CA GLY A 153 -12.75 -3.87 -17.62
C GLY A 153 -13.14 -2.48 -17.13
N VAL A 154 -12.43 -1.42 -17.55
CA VAL A 154 -12.75 -0.03 -17.20
C VAL A 154 -14.11 0.38 -17.78
N VAL A 155 -14.37 0.05 -19.06
CA VAL A 155 -15.65 0.31 -19.71
C VAL A 155 -16.80 -0.37 -18.95
N ALA A 156 -16.62 -1.64 -18.60
CA ALA A 156 -17.62 -2.41 -17.86
C ALA A 156 -17.90 -1.82 -16.46
N LEU A 157 -16.87 -1.44 -15.71
CA LEU A 157 -17.00 -0.82 -14.39
C LEU A 157 -17.71 0.52 -14.45
N ARG A 158 -17.31 1.41 -15.37
CA ARG A 158 -17.96 2.70 -15.57
C ARG A 158 -19.40 2.56 -16.04
N GLY A 159 -19.66 1.60 -16.94
CA GLY A 159 -21.00 1.26 -17.41
C GLY A 159 -21.92 0.76 -16.29
N ALA A 160 -21.36 0.12 -15.26
CA ALA A 160 -22.07 -0.29 -14.06
C ALA A 160 -22.29 0.86 -13.05
N GLY A 161 -21.83 2.08 -13.35
CA GLY A 161 -22.10 3.29 -12.56
C GLY A 161 -21.20 3.48 -11.34
N THR A 162 -20.01 2.85 -11.29
CA THR A 162 -19.02 3.00 -10.22
C THR A 162 -17.84 3.85 -10.66
N ASP A 163 -17.20 4.55 -9.73
CA ASP A 163 -15.89 5.15 -9.96
C ASP A 163 -14.80 4.07 -9.99
N VAL A 164 -13.73 4.33 -10.73
CA VAL A 164 -12.62 3.40 -10.91
C VAL A 164 -11.30 4.08 -10.60
N VAL A 165 -10.46 3.42 -9.81
CA VAL A 165 -9.03 3.73 -9.68
C VAL A 165 -8.26 2.51 -10.17
N LEU A 166 -7.39 2.70 -11.15
CA LEU A 166 -6.43 1.69 -11.55
C LEU A 166 -5.20 1.75 -10.63
N VAL A 167 -4.69 0.58 -10.23
CA VAL A 167 -3.43 0.45 -9.50
C VAL A 167 -2.51 -0.45 -10.31
N ASN A 168 -1.37 0.08 -10.71
CA ASN A 168 -0.45 -0.65 -11.57
C ASN A 168 0.41 -1.69 -10.80
N LEU A 169 1.41 -2.23 -11.47
CA LEU A 169 2.25 -3.34 -11.03
C LEU A 169 2.97 -3.02 -9.72
N GLN A 170 3.26 -4.08 -8.97
CA GLN A 170 4.18 -3.99 -7.84
C GLN A 170 5.62 -3.90 -8.35
N TYR A 171 6.39 -2.94 -7.82
CA TYR A 171 7.83 -2.91 -7.98
C TYR A 171 8.51 -3.75 -6.91
N SER A 172 9.54 -4.47 -7.30
CA SER A 172 10.66 -4.88 -6.47
C SER A 172 11.87 -5.08 -7.38
N PRO A 173 13.10 -4.89 -6.88
CA PRO A 173 14.30 -5.11 -7.69
C PRO A 173 14.37 -6.53 -8.28
N ARG A 174 13.83 -7.51 -7.56
CA ARG A 174 13.74 -8.88 -8.04
C ARG A 174 12.75 -9.04 -9.19
N THR A 175 11.57 -8.41 -9.09
CA THR A 175 10.59 -8.45 -10.19
C THR A 175 11.08 -7.72 -11.42
N GLU A 176 11.79 -6.61 -11.26
CA GLU A 176 12.38 -5.84 -12.38
C GLU A 176 13.35 -6.67 -13.23
N THR A 177 14.05 -7.65 -12.62
CA THR A 177 14.94 -8.56 -13.37
C THR A 177 14.20 -9.74 -14.02
N MET A 178 12.97 -10.02 -13.62
CA MET A 178 12.21 -11.20 -14.07
C MET A 178 11.14 -10.88 -15.11
N ILE A 179 10.65 -9.64 -15.15
CA ILE A 179 9.56 -9.22 -16.02
C ILE A 179 9.92 -7.94 -16.77
N SER A 180 9.39 -7.79 -17.97
CA SER A 180 9.43 -6.52 -18.70
C SER A 180 8.21 -5.67 -18.29
N ALA A 181 8.36 -4.83 -17.27
CA ALA A 181 7.25 -4.02 -16.76
C ALA A 181 6.82 -2.86 -17.68
N PRO A 182 7.73 -2.16 -18.43
CA PRO A 182 7.37 -0.94 -19.15
C PRO A 182 6.17 -1.06 -20.09
N PRO A 183 6.01 -2.09 -20.94
CA PRO A 183 4.85 -2.17 -21.85
C PRO A 183 3.51 -2.21 -21.11
N TYR A 184 3.45 -2.87 -19.96
CA TYR A 184 2.23 -2.95 -19.14
C TYR A 184 1.95 -1.65 -18.42
N LEU A 185 2.98 -0.98 -17.89
CA LEU A 185 2.85 0.33 -17.25
C LEU A 185 2.35 1.39 -18.24
N ASP A 186 2.91 1.40 -19.45
CA ASP A 186 2.53 2.37 -20.50
C ASP A 186 1.10 2.12 -20.97
N ASN A 187 0.71 0.87 -21.19
CA ASN A 187 -0.66 0.53 -21.57
C ASN A 187 -1.68 0.92 -20.49
N MET A 188 -1.37 0.74 -19.19
CA MET A 188 -2.24 1.21 -18.12
C MET A 188 -2.39 2.75 -18.13
N LYS A 189 -1.31 3.49 -18.40
CA LYS A 189 -1.38 4.96 -18.54
C LYS A 189 -2.27 5.38 -19.71
N VAL A 190 -2.10 4.73 -20.86
CA VAL A 190 -2.91 5.00 -22.05
C VAL A 190 -4.39 4.78 -21.77
N VAL A 191 -4.77 3.64 -21.18
CA VAL A 191 -6.18 3.34 -20.86
C VAL A 191 -6.73 4.29 -19.81
N ALA A 192 -5.96 4.62 -18.76
CA ALA A 192 -6.35 5.57 -17.74
C ALA A 192 -6.67 6.94 -18.33
N GLN A 193 -5.79 7.45 -19.21
CA GLN A 193 -5.98 8.73 -19.91
C GLN A 193 -7.17 8.68 -20.88
N GLN A 194 -7.30 7.60 -21.64
CA GLN A 194 -8.37 7.42 -22.64
C GLN A 194 -9.76 7.45 -21.99
N HIS A 195 -9.88 6.92 -20.77
CA HIS A 195 -11.14 6.83 -20.06
C HIS A 195 -11.30 7.87 -18.94
N ASP A 196 -10.34 8.76 -18.77
CA ASP A 196 -10.35 9.76 -17.69
C ASP A 196 -10.59 9.09 -16.32
N VAL A 197 -9.79 8.05 -16.01
CA VAL A 197 -9.80 7.36 -14.71
C VAL A 197 -8.46 7.52 -14.01
N PRO A 198 -8.46 7.78 -12.68
CA PRO A 198 -7.23 7.90 -11.92
C PRO A 198 -6.38 6.63 -11.98
N LEU A 199 -5.06 6.79 -12.18
CA LEU A 199 -4.06 5.73 -12.11
C LEU A 199 -3.11 5.97 -10.95
N PHE A 200 -3.20 5.15 -9.90
CA PHE A 200 -2.24 5.16 -8.81
C PHE A 200 -0.98 4.40 -9.23
N ASP A 201 0.11 5.13 -9.43
CA ASP A 201 1.39 4.59 -9.92
C ASP A 201 2.17 3.92 -8.77
N ARG A 202 1.67 2.75 -8.33
CA ARG A 202 2.29 1.94 -7.28
C ARG A 202 3.73 1.57 -7.62
N PHE A 203 4.01 1.28 -8.90
CA PHE A 203 5.35 0.89 -9.34
C PHE A 203 6.35 2.03 -9.11
N ALA A 204 6.02 3.24 -9.58
CA ALA A 204 6.89 4.40 -9.41
C ALA A 204 7.08 4.77 -7.94
N ILE A 205 6.02 4.73 -7.12
CA ILE A 205 6.09 5.00 -5.68
C ILE A 205 7.02 4.02 -4.98
N MET A 206 6.85 2.72 -5.22
CA MET A 206 7.69 1.70 -4.58
C MET A 206 9.14 1.75 -5.08
N LYS A 207 9.35 2.06 -6.37
CA LYS A 207 10.68 2.26 -6.93
C LYS A 207 11.38 3.43 -6.27
N GLN A 208 10.71 4.56 -6.13
CA GLN A 208 11.25 5.72 -5.46
C GLN A 208 11.63 5.44 -4.00
N TRP A 209 10.79 4.71 -3.25
CA TRP A 209 11.13 4.32 -1.88
C TRP A 209 12.37 3.41 -1.82
N SER A 210 12.53 2.51 -2.78
CA SER A 210 13.70 1.64 -2.90
C SER A 210 14.96 2.46 -3.24
N ASP A 211 14.86 3.35 -4.24
CA ASP A 211 15.98 4.19 -4.69
C ASP A 211 16.43 5.18 -3.59
N ALA A 212 15.48 5.70 -2.81
CA ALA A 212 15.76 6.58 -1.67
C ALA A 212 16.26 5.83 -0.42
N GLY A 213 16.30 4.50 -0.45
CA GLY A 213 16.74 3.68 0.68
C GLY A 213 15.73 3.63 1.85
N TYR A 214 14.47 4.00 1.63
CA TYR A 214 13.44 3.94 2.68
C TYR A 214 13.07 2.50 3.03
N PHE A 215 13.08 1.61 2.03
CA PHE A 215 12.81 0.20 2.19
C PHE A 215 13.82 -0.64 1.41
N ASP A 216 14.49 -1.56 2.09
CA ASP A 216 15.33 -2.56 1.45
C ASP A 216 14.47 -3.66 0.82
N LEU A 217 13.95 -3.38 -0.38
CA LEU A 217 13.11 -4.32 -1.13
C LEU A 217 13.89 -5.51 -1.73
N PHE A 218 15.23 -5.54 -1.59
CA PHE A 218 16.07 -6.68 -1.94
C PHE A 218 16.12 -7.72 -0.83
N SER A 219 15.99 -7.29 0.43
CA SER A 219 16.16 -8.14 1.59
C SER A 219 15.07 -9.21 1.68
N THR A 220 15.49 -10.43 1.97
CA THR A 220 14.58 -11.54 2.31
C THR A 220 14.49 -11.78 3.82
N SER A 221 15.37 -11.15 4.60
CA SER A 221 15.53 -11.42 6.04
C SER A 221 14.41 -10.83 6.93
N HIS A 222 13.71 -9.81 6.46
CA HIS A 222 12.64 -9.12 7.21
C HIS A 222 11.28 -9.18 6.49
N GLY A 223 11.02 -10.24 5.74
CA GLY A 223 9.96 -10.34 4.75
C GLY A 223 8.57 -9.85 5.21
N VAL A 224 8.06 -10.32 6.35
CA VAL A 224 6.71 -9.95 6.83
C VAL A 224 6.69 -8.53 7.41
N ASP A 225 7.66 -8.14 8.21
CA ASP A 225 7.69 -6.82 8.84
C ASP A 225 7.96 -5.72 7.82
N LEU A 226 8.84 -5.98 6.85
CA LEU A 226 9.03 -5.09 5.70
C LEU A 226 7.74 -4.96 4.89
N ALA A 227 7.08 -6.07 4.59
CA ALA A 227 5.80 -6.05 3.88
C ALA A 227 4.75 -5.21 4.63
N LYS A 228 4.61 -5.36 5.95
CA LYS A 228 3.69 -4.55 6.77
C LYS A 228 4.00 -3.06 6.65
N LYS A 229 5.27 -2.66 6.77
CA LYS A 229 5.70 -1.26 6.64
C LYS A 229 5.37 -0.69 5.26
N VAL A 230 5.72 -1.40 4.19
CA VAL A 230 5.42 -1.00 2.80
C VAL A 230 3.91 -0.89 2.57
N HIS A 231 3.14 -1.89 2.99
CA HIS A 231 1.68 -1.88 2.83
C HIS A 231 1.02 -0.76 3.63
N ALA A 232 1.51 -0.47 4.83
CA ALA A 232 1.02 0.67 5.62
C ALA A 232 1.23 2.01 4.90
N CYS A 233 2.41 2.22 4.28
CA CYS A 233 2.67 3.41 3.49
C CYS A 233 1.83 3.47 2.21
N LEU A 234 1.69 2.34 1.50
CA LEU A 234 0.85 2.26 0.29
C LEU A 234 -0.61 2.60 0.58
N GLY A 235 -1.19 2.06 1.66
CA GLY A 235 -2.58 2.33 2.01
C GLY A 235 -2.83 3.82 2.33
N ARG A 236 -1.91 4.47 3.05
CA ARG A 236 -1.98 5.92 3.32
C ARG A 236 -1.82 6.75 2.05
N ALA A 237 -0.87 6.40 1.19
CA ALA A 237 -0.65 7.09 -0.08
C ALA A 237 -1.87 6.97 -1.00
N LEU A 238 -2.46 5.77 -1.09
CA LEU A 238 -3.66 5.54 -1.90
C LEU A 238 -4.89 6.27 -1.32
N ALA A 239 -5.03 6.36 0.02
CA ALA A 239 -6.10 7.16 0.64
C ALA A 239 -5.98 8.63 0.25
N LYS A 240 -4.77 9.21 0.35
CA LYS A 240 -4.51 10.59 -0.05
C LYS A 240 -4.83 10.81 -1.54
N PHE A 241 -4.42 9.88 -2.41
CA PHE A 241 -4.72 9.93 -3.83
C PHE A 241 -6.23 9.90 -4.12
N VAL A 242 -6.99 9.02 -3.46
CA VAL A 242 -8.46 8.94 -3.61
C VAL A 242 -9.14 10.24 -3.14
N ILE A 243 -8.69 10.80 -2.02
CA ILE A 243 -9.23 12.06 -1.47
C ILE A 243 -8.95 13.23 -2.42
N ASP A 244 -7.75 13.30 -2.99
CA ASP A 244 -7.36 14.31 -3.97
C ASP A 244 -8.21 14.19 -5.24
N ALA A 245 -8.30 12.99 -5.84
CA ALA A 245 -9.10 12.72 -7.02
C ALA A 245 -10.62 12.96 -6.81
N ALA A 246 -11.11 12.81 -5.58
CA ALA A 246 -12.50 13.11 -5.23
C ALA A 246 -12.71 14.58 -4.81
N HIS A 247 -11.69 15.43 -4.87
CA HIS A 247 -11.73 16.85 -4.45
C HIS A 247 -12.29 17.04 -3.03
N LEU A 248 -11.93 16.15 -2.11
CA LEU A 248 -12.37 16.15 -0.71
C LEU A 248 -11.30 16.70 0.25
N GLY A 249 -10.10 17.01 -0.24
CA GLY A 249 -9.04 17.63 0.52
C GLY A 249 -9.34 19.08 0.87
N PRO A 250 -8.59 19.69 1.82
CA PRO A 250 -8.66 21.12 2.04
C PRO A 250 -8.32 21.83 0.72
N VAL A 251 -9.19 22.76 0.33
CA VAL A 251 -8.96 23.62 -0.84
C VAL A 251 -7.61 24.29 -0.64
N GLN A 252 -6.62 23.94 -1.43
CA GLN A 252 -5.38 24.69 -1.46
C GLN A 252 -5.71 26.07 -2.04
N GLN A 253 -5.76 27.06 -1.15
CA GLN A 253 -5.83 28.45 -1.59
C GLN A 253 -4.47 28.77 -2.25
N ASN A 254 -4.50 28.87 -3.59
CA ASN A 254 -3.40 29.41 -4.37
C ASN A 254 -3.22 30.91 -4.11
#